data_699d9b2420b188d2070168f4d2b5ff54
#
_entry.id   699d9b2420b188d2070168f4d2b5ff54
#
_cell.length_a   1.000
_cell.length_b   1.000
_cell.length_c   1.000
_cell.angle_alpha   90.00
_cell.angle_beta   90.00
_cell.angle_gamma   90.00
#
_symmetry.space_group_name_H-M   'P 1'
#
loop_
_entity.id
_entity.type
_entity.pdbx_description
1 polymer ?
#
loop_
_entity_poly.entity_id
_entity_poly.type
_entity_poly.pdbx_seq_one_letter_code
_entity_poly.pdbx_strand_id
1 'polypeptide(L)'
;MKRVILGILGALTITSAASADQYGVATYYFHPRYPHSLIAAHKTLPLGSRVRVFDLDNGRHVDVTIVDRGPFAGPSRIIDLSTVAANVLGIRSAGVCHVRIERL
;
A
#
# COMPACT_ATOMS: atom_id res chain seq x y z
N MET A 1 4.30 21.75 45.68
CA MET A 1 4.21 21.44 45.24
C MET A 1 4.29 21.00 44.23
N LYS A 2 4.28 20.83 43.82
CA LYS A 2 4.24 20.40 43.03
C LYS A 2 4.15 19.76 42.08
N ARG A 3 4.05 19.59 41.65
CA ARG A 3 3.93 19.05 40.87
C ARG A 3 3.92 18.47 39.91
N VAL A 4 3.75 18.36 39.45
CA VAL A 4 3.70 17.83 38.66
C VAL A 4 3.78 17.35 37.68
N ILE A 5 3.82 17.10 37.38
CA ILE A 5 3.83 16.67 36.54
C ILE A 5 3.84 15.98 35.71
N LEU A 6 3.68 15.72 35.54
CA LEU A 6 3.62 15.05 34.86
C LEU A 6 3.58 14.59 33.85
N GLY A 7 3.49 14.33 33.62
CA GLY A 7 3.29 13.93 32.70
C GLY A 7 3.37 13.56 31.76
N ILE A 8 3.23 13.60 31.63
CA ILE A 8 3.18 13.36 30.79
C ILE A 8 3.40 12.82 29.94
N LEU A 9 3.37 12.65 29.84
CA LEU A 9 3.55 12.19 29.09
C LEU A 9 3.68 11.69 28.20
N GLY A 10 3.74 11.59 28.14
CA GLY A 10 3.97 11.16 27.28
C GLY A 10 3.79 10.54 26.42
N ALA A 11 3.35 10.24 26.45
CA ALA A 11 3.01 9.59 25.72
C ALA A 11 2.84 9.75 24.41
N LEU A 12 2.81 9.97 24.20
CA LEU A 12 2.57 10.08 23.20
C LEU A 12 2.97 9.57 22.17
N THR A 13 3.01 9.32 22.03
CA THR A 13 3.39 8.96 21.32
C THR A 13 3.50 8.40 20.29
N ILE A 14 3.58 8.45 19.93
CA ILE A 14 3.81 7.79 19.26
C ILE A 14 3.38 7.22 18.12
N THR A 15 3.07 6.78 17.80
CA THR A 15 2.28 6.17 16.93
C THR A 15 2.24 6.62 15.53
N SER A 16 2.55 7.75 15.23
CA SER A 16 2.40 8.29 13.91
C SER A 16 3.21 7.58 12.85
N ALA A 17 4.27 6.91 13.23
CA ALA A 17 5.10 6.21 12.28
C ALA A 17 4.34 5.17 11.49
N ALA A 18 3.29 4.61 12.07
CA ALA A 18 2.53 3.55 11.43
C ALA A 18 1.77 4.02 10.19
N SER A 19 1.58 5.32 10.03
CA SER A 19 0.79 5.82 8.91
C SER A 19 1.64 6.45 7.81
N ALA A 20 2.94 6.21 7.81
CA ALA A 20 3.81 6.74 6.77
C ALA A 20 3.45 6.15 5.41
N ASP A 21 3.32 7.00 4.40
CA ASP A 21 3.07 6.58 3.03
C ASP A 21 4.32 5.97 2.41
N GLN A 22 4.10 5.13 1.41
CA GLN A 22 5.17 4.54 0.64
C GLN A 22 5.06 5.00 -0.81
N TYR A 23 6.21 5.26 -1.42
CA TYR A 23 6.31 5.67 -2.82
C TYR A 23 7.19 4.66 -3.56
N GLY A 24 6.79 4.30 -4.76
CA GLY A 24 7.54 3.36 -5.57
C GLY A 24 6.79 2.98 -6.82
N VAL A 25 7.14 1.82 -7.35
CA VAL A 25 6.56 1.31 -8.60
C VAL A 25 5.56 0.20 -8.29
N ALA A 26 4.40 0.26 -8.93
CA ALA A 26 3.43 -0.81 -8.94
C ALA A 26 3.53 -1.58 -10.24
N THR A 27 3.38 -2.89 -10.14
CA THR A 27 3.20 -3.81 -11.26
C THR A 27 1.88 -4.53 -11.06
N TYR A 28 1.57 -5.51 -11.90
CA TYR A 28 0.38 -6.31 -11.68
C TYR A 28 0.62 -7.76 -12.09
N TYR A 29 -0.20 -8.64 -11.54
CA TYR A 29 -0.13 -10.08 -11.79
C TYR A 29 -1.52 -10.68 -11.78
N PHE A 30 -1.66 -11.85 -12.41
CA PHE A 30 -2.90 -12.62 -12.37
C PHE A 30 -2.88 -13.55 -11.16
N HIS A 31 -3.87 -13.43 -10.28
CA HIS A 31 -4.01 -14.31 -9.13
C HIS A 31 -5.06 -15.38 -9.45
N PRO A 32 -4.68 -16.64 -9.62
CA PRO A 32 -5.62 -17.67 -10.11
C PRO A 32 -6.77 -17.94 -9.15
N ARG A 33 -6.55 -17.77 -7.84
CA ARG A 33 -7.63 -18.02 -6.87
C ARG A 33 -8.61 -16.85 -6.80
N TYR A 34 -8.17 -15.65 -7.07
CA TYR A 34 -8.98 -14.44 -6.93
C TYR A 34 -8.90 -13.58 -8.20
N PRO A 35 -9.38 -14.13 -9.34
CA PRO A 35 -9.16 -13.45 -10.62
C PRO A 35 -9.94 -12.14 -10.78
N HIS A 36 -10.96 -11.92 -9.95
CA HIS A 36 -11.83 -10.75 -10.06
C HIS A 36 -11.79 -9.86 -8.81
N SER A 37 -10.83 -10.05 -7.94
CA SER A 37 -10.79 -9.33 -6.67
C SER A 37 -9.79 -8.18 -6.69
N LEU A 38 -10.09 -7.15 -5.91
CA LEU A 38 -9.20 -6.00 -5.72
C LEU A 38 -8.20 -6.35 -4.62
N ILE A 39 -7.15 -7.03 -5.00
CA ILE A 39 -6.11 -7.53 -4.09
C ILE A 39 -4.73 -7.19 -4.63
N ALA A 40 -3.73 -7.36 -3.77
CA ALA A 40 -2.35 -7.10 -4.15
C ALA A 40 -1.39 -7.90 -3.29
N ALA A 41 -0.14 -7.98 -3.76
CA ALA A 41 0.99 -8.49 -3.01
C ALA A 41 1.82 -7.31 -2.52
N HIS A 42 2.34 -7.41 -1.30
CA HIS A 42 3.23 -6.42 -0.70
C HIS A 42 4.30 -7.14 0.11
N LYS A 43 5.49 -6.53 0.18
CA LYS A 43 6.65 -7.20 0.79
C LYS A 43 6.50 -7.39 2.29
N THR A 44 5.92 -6.44 3.00
CA THR A 44 5.97 -6.40 4.46
C THR A 44 4.67 -6.11 5.17
N LEU A 45 3.72 -5.42 4.54
CA LEU A 45 2.46 -5.10 5.22
C LEU A 45 1.74 -6.38 5.64
N PRO A 46 1.11 -6.40 6.80
CA PRO A 46 0.40 -7.60 7.26
C PRO A 46 -0.63 -8.05 6.24
N LEU A 47 -0.74 -9.37 6.07
CA LEU A 47 -1.80 -9.93 5.21
C LEU A 47 -3.16 -9.53 5.78
N GLY A 48 -4.06 -9.11 4.90
CA GLY A 48 -5.34 -8.56 5.29
C GLY A 48 -5.35 -7.05 5.40
N SER A 49 -4.20 -6.39 5.34
CA SER A 49 -4.13 -4.93 5.36
C SER A 49 -4.86 -4.36 4.14
N ARG A 50 -5.55 -3.24 4.34
CA ARG A 50 -6.15 -2.51 3.25
C ARG A 50 -5.35 -1.26 2.97
N VAL A 51 -5.10 -1.02 1.70
CA VAL A 51 -4.33 0.15 1.27
C VAL A 51 -5.02 0.82 0.10
N ARG A 52 -4.83 2.12 0.01
CA ARG A 52 -5.22 2.91 -1.15
C ARG A 52 -3.99 3.18 -1.98
N VAL A 53 -4.04 2.83 -3.25
CA VAL A 53 -2.94 2.97 -4.19
C VAL A 53 -3.29 4.08 -5.15
N PHE A 54 -2.48 5.13 -5.17
CA PHE A 54 -2.65 6.27 -6.06
C PHE A 54 -1.66 6.17 -7.21
N ASP A 55 -2.16 6.25 -8.43
CA ASP A 55 -1.32 6.42 -9.61
C ASP A 55 -0.90 7.90 -9.68
N LEU A 56 0.38 8.15 -9.58
CA LEU A 56 0.90 9.53 -9.54
C LEU A 56 0.87 10.22 -10.90
N ASP A 57 0.70 9.45 -11.97
CA ASP A 57 0.71 10.01 -13.32
C ASP A 57 -0.69 10.47 -13.75
N ASN A 58 -1.74 9.73 -13.37
CA ASN A 58 -3.10 10.06 -13.81
C ASN A 58 -4.07 10.44 -12.69
N GLY A 59 -3.63 10.34 -11.43
CA GLY A 59 -4.45 10.74 -10.28
C GLY A 59 -5.52 9.74 -9.87
N ARG A 60 -5.64 8.60 -10.55
CA ARG A 60 -6.59 7.57 -10.15
C ARG A 60 -6.13 6.87 -8.89
N HIS A 61 -7.06 6.22 -8.22
CA HIS A 61 -6.71 5.38 -7.07
C HIS A 61 -7.56 4.12 -7.06
N VAL A 62 -7.09 3.12 -6.33
CA VAL A 62 -7.81 1.87 -6.09
C VAL A 62 -7.48 1.39 -4.69
N ASP A 63 -8.50 0.87 -4.00
CA ASP A 63 -8.32 0.26 -2.69
C ASP A 63 -8.20 -1.25 -2.86
N VAL A 64 -7.15 -1.82 -2.25
CA VAL A 64 -6.89 -3.25 -2.37
C VAL A 64 -6.59 -3.84 -1.00
N THR A 65 -6.79 -5.16 -0.89
CA THR A 65 -6.42 -5.94 0.28
C THR A 65 -5.13 -6.69 -0.02
N ILE A 66 -4.17 -6.63 0.90
CA ILE A 66 -2.91 -7.35 0.76
C ILE A 66 -3.15 -8.81 1.12
N VAL A 67 -2.90 -9.70 0.15
CA VAL A 67 -3.13 -11.14 0.34
C VAL A 67 -1.90 -11.98 0.08
N ASP A 68 -0.82 -11.37 -0.43
CA ASP A 68 0.38 -12.08 -0.86
C ASP A 68 1.63 -11.29 -0.53
N ARG A 69 2.78 -11.96 -0.70
CA ARG A 69 4.11 -11.36 -0.59
C ARG A 69 4.72 -11.12 -1.96
N GLY A 70 5.51 -10.06 -2.09
CA GLY A 70 6.12 -9.57 -3.30
C GLY A 70 5.75 -8.12 -3.54
N PRO A 71 6.17 -7.53 -4.67
CA PRO A 71 7.00 -8.10 -5.73
C PRO A 71 8.45 -8.26 -5.30
N PHE A 72 9.17 -9.17 -5.96
CA PHE A 72 10.56 -9.47 -5.60
C PHE A 72 11.57 -9.00 -6.66
N ALA A 73 11.10 -8.38 -7.70
CA ALA A 73 11.95 -7.94 -8.81
C ALA A 73 12.49 -6.52 -8.57
N GLY A 74 13.39 -6.39 -7.61
CA GLY A 74 14.08 -5.13 -7.33
C GLY A 74 13.42 -4.28 -6.25
N PRO A 75 14.20 -3.34 -5.68
CA PRO A 75 13.74 -2.57 -4.51
C PRO A 75 12.72 -1.48 -4.85
N SER A 76 12.68 -0.98 -6.09
CA SER A 76 11.75 0.07 -6.45
C SER A 76 10.31 -0.42 -6.59
N ARG A 77 10.11 -1.70 -6.82
CA ARG A 77 8.77 -2.28 -6.95
C ARG A 77 8.24 -2.58 -5.56
N ILE A 78 7.17 -1.92 -5.19
CA ILE A 78 6.65 -1.99 -3.82
C ILE A 78 5.31 -2.69 -3.72
N ILE A 79 4.55 -2.79 -4.81
CA ILE A 79 3.26 -3.46 -4.78
C ILE A 79 3.00 -4.12 -6.12
N ASP A 80 2.33 -5.26 -6.07
CA ASP A 80 1.97 -6.03 -7.25
C ASP A 80 0.46 -6.20 -7.23
N LEU A 81 -0.23 -5.46 -8.09
CA LEU A 81 -1.69 -5.38 -8.08
C LEU A 81 -2.31 -6.55 -8.82
N SER A 82 -3.52 -6.93 -8.43
CA SER A 82 -4.30 -7.86 -9.24
C SER A 82 -4.62 -7.21 -10.60
N THR A 83 -4.93 -8.04 -11.58
CA THR A 83 -5.32 -7.58 -12.91
C THR A 83 -6.50 -6.61 -12.84
N VAL A 84 -7.48 -6.91 -11.98
CA VAL A 84 -8.66 -6.06 -11.80
C VAL A 84 -8.27 -4.70 -11.23
N ALA A 85 -7.40 -4.68 -10.21
CA ALA A 85 -6.94 -3.43 -9.63
C ALA A 85 -6.16 -2.61 -10.65
N ALA A 86 -5.33 -3.26 -11.45
CA ALA A 86 -4.58 -2.60 -12.52
C ALA A 86 -5.52 -1.98 -13.54
N ASN A 87 -6.62 -2.63 -13.85
CA ASN A 87 -7.64 -2.07 -14.74
C ASN A 87 -8.24 -0.79 -14.17
N VAL A 88 -8.55 -0.78 -12.87
CA VAL A 88 -9.11 0.40 -12.22
C VAL A 88 -8.15 1.58 -12.31
N LEU A 89 -6.84 1.32 -12.11
CA LEU A 89 -5.83 2.37 -12.25
C LEU A 89 -5.55 2.75 -13.71
N GLY A 90 -5.92 1.90 -14.66
CA GLY A 90 -5.68 2.16 -16.07
C GLY A 90 -4.25 1.87 -16.51
N ILE A 91 -3.54 0.97 -15.83
CA ILE A 91 -2.12 0.69 -16.12
C ILE A 91 -1.88 -0.57 -16.92
N ARG A 92 -2.93 -1.27 -17.37
CA ARG A 92 -2.77 -2.56 -18.04
C ARG A 92 -1.83 -2.51 -19.22
N SER A 93 -1.93 -1.49 -20.05
CA SER A 93 -1.08 -1.39 -21.25
C SER A 93 0.35 -0.99 -20.90
N ALA A 94 0.55 -0.16 -19.89
CA ALA A 94 1.88 0.26 -19.49
C ALA A 94 2.61 -0.81 -18.69
N GLY A 95 1.88 -1.64 -17.96
CA GLY A 95 2.45 -2.70 -17.13
C GLY A 95 3.00 -2.25 -15.80
N VAL A 96 3.38 -0.99 -15.66
CA VAL A 96 3.93 -0.41 -14.44
C VAL A 96 3.46 1.02 -14.28
N CYS A 97 3.45 1.52 -13.05
CA CYS A 97 3.26 2.94 -12.81
C CYS A 97 3.88 3.35 -11.48
N HIS A 98 4.16 4.65 -11.36
CA HIS A 98 4.63 5.21 -10.11
C HIS A 98 3.43 5.46 -9.20
N VAL A 99 3.53 5.01 -7.96
CA VAL A 99 2.40 5.05 -7.02
C VAL A 99 2.81 5.58 -5.67
N ARG A 100 1.79 6.05 -4.94
CA ARG A 100 1.85 6.29 -3.52
C ARG A 100 0.86 5.34 -2.86
N ILE A 101 1.29 4.68 -1.80
CA ILE A 101 0.44 3.77 -1.04
C ILE A 101 0.13 4.42 0.30
N GLU A 102 -1.15 4.44 0.63
CA GLU A 102 -1.65 4.96 1.89
C GLU A 102 -2.39 3.83 2.61
N ARG A 103 -2.01 3.55 3.84
CA ARG A 103 -2.68 2.50 4.61
C ARG A 103 -4.02 3.01 5.13
N LEU A 104 -5.05 2.21 4.92
CA LEU A 104 -6.40 2.54 5.35
C LEU A 104 -6.69 2.05 6.77
#